data_099a1218053cf598b626cef809fadcef
#
_entry.id   099a1218053cf598b626cef809fadcef
#
_cell.length_a   1.000
_cell.length_b   1.000
_cell.length_c   1.000
_cell.angle_alpha   90.00
_cell.angle_beta   90.00
_cell.angle_gamma   90.00
#
_symmetry.space_group_name_H-M   'P 1'
#
loop_
_entity.id
_entity.type
_entity.pdbx_description
1 polymer ?
#
loop_
_entity_poly.entity_id
_entity_poly.type
_entity_poly.pdbx_seq_one_letter_code
_entity_poly.pdbx_strand_id
1 'polypeptide(L)'
;GSEMCIRDRFQTLIDQAHNRGIRIMVDIVVNHAGYDTDFGDMIRSGDDIVSGSDQKDSLSNLPDFKTEDPAVSAQLVKWQTQWVKDFGIDYFRVDTVKHVENDTWAELKNALTEVDSDFKMIGEYAGGGYASNGNTLGTGEMDSDLDFDFNDQATNFVKGNISSVESFLTSRNSVLNNTYMTGQFLGSHDEDGFKKKLLDGGM
;
A
#
# COMPACT_ATOMS: atom_id res chain seq x y z
N GLY A 1 -7.55 -28.92 -4.68
CA GLY A 1 -7.02 -28.92 -3.33
C GLY A 1 -7.95 -28.11 -2.44
N SER A 2 -8.25 -28.61 -1.25
CA SER A 2 -9.12 -27.90 -0.34
C SER A 2 -8.45 -26.60 0.13
N GLU A 3 -9.23 -25.59 0.47
CA GLU A 3 -8.79 -24.34 1.09
C GLU A 3 -7.84 -24.59 2.28
N MET A 4 -8.10 -25.64 3.06
CA MET A 4 -7.22 -26.11 4.13
C MET A 4 -5.79 -26.38 3.65
N CYS A 5 -5.59 -27.03 2.50
CA CYS A 5 -4.24 -27.29 1.97
C CYS A 5 -3.49 -26.02 1.57
N ILE A 6 -4.21 -24.96 1.13
CA ILE A 6 -3.61 -23.68 0.78
C ILE A 6 -3.17 -22.97 2.06
N ARG A 7 -4.02 -22.93 3.07
CA ARG A 7 -3.72 -22.33 4.38
C ARG A 7 -2.53 -23.02 5.05
N ASP A 8 -2.50 -24.34 5.06
CA ASP A 8 -1.40 -25.12 5.64
C ASP A 8 -0.04 -24.86 4.94
N ARG A 9 -0.07 -24.73 3.61
CA ARG A 9 1.14 -24.40 2.84
C ARG A 9 1.60 -22.98 3.10
N PHE A 10 0.67 -22.05 3.24
CA PHE A 10 0.98 -20.65 3.58
C PHE A 10 1.60 -20.55 4.98
N GLN A 11 1.02 -21.24 5.97
CA GLN A 11 1.62 -21.35 7.31
C GLN A 11 3.03 -21.94 7.24
N THR A 12 3.20 -23.04 6.48
CA THR A 12 4.52 -23.66 6.31
C THR A 12 5.54 -22.67 5.71
N LEU A 13 5.13 -21.85 4.73
CA LEU A 13 5.99 -20.82 4.16
C LEU A 13 6.45 -19.83 5.23
N ILE A 14 5.52 -19.31 6.02
CA ILE A 14 5.80 -18.34 7.09
C ILE A 14 6.73 -18.95 8.13
N ASP A 15 6.45 -20.14 8.62
CA ASP A 15 7.27 -20.84 9.61
C ASP A 15 8.70 -21.07 9.10
N GLN A 16 8.84 -21.49 7.85
CA GLN A 16 10.16 -21.68 7.23
C GLN A 16 10.92 -20.38 6.99
N ALA A 17 10.24 -19.29 6.72
CA ALA A 17 10.82 -17.96 6.60
C ALA A 17 11.31 -17.49 7.98
N HIS A 18 10.47 -17.54 8.99
CA HIS A 18 10.80 -17.14 10.36
C HIS A 18 11.97 -17.93 10.93
N ASN A 19 12.02 -19.25 10.69
CA ASN A 19 13.14 -20.12 11.09
C ASN A 19 14.49 -19.71 10.46
N ARG A 20 14.45 -18.88 9.40
CA ARG A 20 15.63 -18.33 8.70
C ARG A 20 15.87 -16.86 8.98
N GLY A 21 15.10 -16.27 9.90
CA GLY A 21 15.15 -14.84 10.20
C GLY A 21 14.58 -13.94 9.07
N ILE A 22 13.76 -14.51 8.18
CA ILE A 22 13.10 -13.78 7.09
C ILE A 22 11.69 -13.41 7.56
N ARG A 23 11.32 -12.16 7.44
CA ARG A 23 9.97 -11.65 7.71
C ARG A 23 9.12 -11.71 6.44
N ILE A 24 7.82 -11.90 6.63
CA ILE A 24 6.86 -12.00 5.53
C ILE A 24 6.01 -10.74 5.47
N MET A 25 6.01 -10.10 4.31
CA MET A 25 5.11 -9.02 3.95
C MET A 25 4.05 -9.55 3.00
N VAL A 26 2.78 -9.29 3.31
CA VAL A 26 1.65 -9.64 2.44
C VAL A 26 1.10 -8.38 1.81
N ASP A 27 0.78 -8.47 0.52
CA ASP A 27 0.08 -7.44 -0.22
C ASP A 27 -1.42 -7.54 0.07
N ILE A 28 -2.03 -6.45 0.54
CA ILE A 28 -3.46 -6.39 0.85
C ILE A 28 -4.16 -5.32 0.04
N VAL A 29 -5.39 -5.63 -0.35
CA VAL A 29 -6.29 -4.72 -1.05
C VAL A 29 -7.53 -4.51 -0.19
N VAL A 30 -7.82 -3.27 0.19
CA VAL A 30 -8.98 -2.89 1.01
C VAL A 30 -10.01 -2.10 0.20
N ASN A 31 -9.56 -1.39 -0.83
CA ASN A 31 -10.42 -0.55 -1.66
C ASN A 31 -11.45 -1.31 -2.48
N HIS A 32 -11.06 -2.43 -3.08
CA HIS A 32 -11.89 -3.13 -4.06
C HIS A 32 -11.77 -4.64 -3.95
N ALA A 33 -12.73 -5.33 -4.55
CA ALA A 33 -12.72 -6.77 -4.73
C ALA A 33 -12.31 -7.14 -6.17
N GLY A 34 -12.01 -8.41 -6.40
CA GLY A 34 -11.75 -8.91 -7.75
C GLY A 34 -12.99 -8.89 -8.64
N TYR A 35 -12.79 -8.90 -9.96
CA TYR A 35 -13.89 -9.02 -10.91
C TYR A 35 -14.75 -10.26 -10.61
N ASP A 36 -16.04 -10.16 -10.93
CA ASP A 36 -17.02 -11.23 -10.77
C ASP A 36 -17.23 -11.73 -9.32
N THR A 37 -16.84 -10.90 -8.33
CA THR A 37 -17.12 -11.18 -6.92
C THR A 37 -18.36 -10.44 -6.46
N ASP A 38 -19.10 -11.03 -5.53
CA ASP A 38 -20.30 -10.47 -4.92
C ASP A 38 -20.11 -10.33 -3.40
N PHE A 39 -20.10 -9.09 -2.94
CA PHE A 39 -20.08 -8.73 -1.52
C PHE A 39 -21.35 -7.96 -1.10
N GLY A 40 -22.40 -8.04 -1.94
CA GLY A 40 -23.69 -7.44 -1.64
C GLY A 40 -23.62 -5.94 -1.36
N ASP A 41 -24.28 -5.52 -0.30
CA ASP A 41 -24.41 -4.10 0.07
C ASP A 41 -23.10 -3.42 0.50
N MET A 42 -22.02 -4.18 0.65
CA MET A 42 -20.69 -3.62 0.92
C MET A 42 -20.09 -2.93 -0.32
N ILE A 43 -20.56 -3.31 -1.53
CA ILE A 43 -20.08 -2.76 -2.80
C ILE A 43 -20.86 -1.51 -3.16
N ARG A 44 -20.16 -0.50 -3.63
CA ARG A 44 -20.72 0.75 -4.14
C ARG A 44 -21.50 0.53 -5.42
N SER A 45 -22.66 1.14 -5.53
CA SER A 45 -23.50 1.04 -6.72
C SER A 45 -24.42 2.25 -6.88
N GLY A 46 -24.88 2.50 -8.09
CA GLY A 46 -25.85 3.56 -8.39
C GLY A 46 -25.38 4.94 -7.93
N ASP A 47 -26.18 5.60 -7.12
CA ASP A 47 -25.93 6.98 -6.66
C ASP A 47 -24.78 7.09 -5.62
N ASP A 48 -24.29 5.96 -5.11
CA ASP A 48 -23.11 5.94 -4.22
C ASP A 48 -21.81 6.18 -5.00
N ILE A 49 -21.83 6.03 -6.33
CA ILE A 49 -20.66 6.25 -7.18
C ILE A 49 -20.52 7.75 -7.47
N VAL A 50 -19.35 8.32 -7.14
CA VAL A 50 -19.02 9.72 -7.42
C VAL A 50 -17.88 9.78 -8.41
N SER A 51 -18.20 9.96 -9.66
CA SER A 51 -17.22 9.97 -10.76
C SER A 51 -16.10 10.99 -10.53
N GLY A 52 -14.86 10.54 -10.65
CA GLY A 52 -13.65 11.33 -10.43
C GLY A 52 -13.27 11.52 -8.97
N SER A 53 -13.98 10.91 -8.02
CA SER A 53 -13.55 10.85 -6.63
C SER A 53 -12.47 9.78 -6.45
N ASP A 54 -11.42 10.10 -5.72
CA ASP A 54 -10.40 9.09 -5.37
C ASP A 54 -10.99 7.94 -4.53
N GLN A 55 -11.94 8.23 -3.62
CA GLN A 55 -12.48 7.24 -2.68
C GLN A 55 -13.83 6.65 -3.11
N LYS A 56 -14.56 7.30 -4.05
CA LYS A 56 -15.95 6.91 -4.38
C LYS A 56 -16.17 6.64 -5.86
N ASP A 57 -15.09 6.45 -6.61
CA ASP A 57 -15.14 6.03 -8.00
C ASP A 57 -14.45 4.68 -8.18
N SER A 58 -15.03 3.86 -9.04
CA SER A 58 -14.53 2.51 -9.30
C SER A 58 -13.17 2.56 -10.02
N LEU A 59 -12.15 1.98 -9.42
CA LEU A 59 -10.85 1.81 -10.06
C LEU A 59 -10.92 0.68 -11.09
N SER A 60 -10.71 1.01 -12.37
CA SER A 60 -10.70 0.02 -13.47
C SER A 60 -11.98 -0.84 -13.56
N ASN A 61 -13.13 -0.31 -13.15
CA ASN A 61 -14.40 -1.02 -13.05
C ASN A 61 -14.40 -2.24 -12.11
N LEU A 62 -13.51 -2.27 -11.14
CA LEU A 62 -13.52 -3.26 -10.07
C LEU A 62 -14.64 -2.96 -9.06
N PRO A 63 -15.23 -3.99 -8.43
CA PRO A 63 -16.21 -3.78 -7.36
C PRO A 63 -15.59 -3.00 -6.20
N ASP A 64 -16.05 -1.77 -5.99
CA ASP A 64 -15.51 -0.81 -5.03
C ASP A 64 -16.23 -0.92 -3.68
N PHE A 65 -15.48 -1.07 -2.58
CA PHE A 65 -16.06 -1.12 -1.24
C PHE A 65 -16.46 0.28 -0.75
N LYS A 66 -17.57 0.36 -0.03
CA LYS A 66 -18.00 1.59 0.66
C LYS A 66 -17.19 1.81 1.94
N THR A 67 -15.92 2.16 1.79
CA THR A 67 -14.98 2.27 2.92
C THR A 67 -15.33 3.42 3.89
N GLU A 68 -16.12 4.39 3.45
CA GLU A 68 -16.70 5.42 4.31
C GLU A 68 -17.85 4.93 5.23
N ASP A 69 -18.43 3.74 4.93
CA ASP A 69 -19.42 3.13 5.82
C ASP A 69 -18.69 2.45 6.99
N PRO A 70 -18.97 2.85 8.25
CA PRO A 70 -18.27 2.29 9.40
C PRO A 70 -18.43 0.77 9.56
N ALA A 71 -19.55 0.19 9.11
CA ALA A 71 -19.78 -1.25 9.21
C ALA A 71 -18.94 -2.00 8.15
N VAL A 72 -18.79 -1.42 6.95
CA VAL A 72 -17.92 -1.94 5.89
C VAL A 72 -16.46 -1.82 6.30
N SER A 73 -16.01 -0.64 6.75
CA SER A 73 -14.66 -0.41 7.27
C SER A 73 -14.30 -1.42 8.36
N ALA A 74 -15.14 -1.56 9.39
CA ALA A 74 -14.91 -2.49 10.49
C ALA A 74 -14.81 -3.95 10.01
N GLN A 75 -15.61 -4.36 9.01
CA GLN A 75 -15.53 -5.71 8.46
C GLN A 75 -14.25 -5.96 7.67
N LEU A 76 -13.79 -4.98 6.87
CA LEU A 76 -12.53 -5.04 6.13
C LEU A 76 -11.34 -5.11 7.10
N VAL A 77 -11.31 -4.23 8.11
CA VAL A 77 -10.30 -4.23 9.18
C VAL A 77 -10.24 -5.60 9.90
N LYS A 78 -11.41 -6.16 10.22
CA LYS A 78 -11.51 -7.48 10.87
C LYS A 78 -10.89 -8.58 9.98
N TRP A 79 -11.15 -8.60 8.69
CA TRP A 79 -10.60 -9.60 7.78
C TRP A 79 -9.08 -9.51 7.72
N GLN A 80 -8.53 -8.30 7.55
CA GLN A 80 -7.07 -8.11 7.47
C GLN A 80 -6.38 -8.47 8.79
N THR A 81 -6.94 -8.05 9.91
CA THR A 81 -6.41 -8.38 11.25
C THR A 81 -6.46 -9.89 11.52
N GLN A 82 -7.49 -10.59 11.03
CA GLN A 82 -7.60 -12.03 11.19
C GLN A 82 -6.48 -12.79 10.47
N TRP A 83 -6.05 -12.34 9.29
CA TRP A 83 -4.90 -12.92 8.59
C TRP A 83 -3.62 -12.87 9.43
N VAL A 84 -3.37 -11.75 10.09
CA VAL A 84 -2.22 -11.60 10.99
C VAL A 84 -2.31 -12.53 12.19
N LYS A 85 -3.50 -12.61 12.82
CA LYS A 85 -3.75 -13.51 13.96
C LYS A 85 -3.57 -14.98 13.60
N ASP A 86 -4.07 -15.37 12.42
CA ASP A 86 -4.07 -16.78 12.01
C ASP A 86 -2.68 -17.27 11.59
N PHE A 87 -1.86 -16.43 10.97
CA PHE A 87 -0.63 -16.84 10.30
C PHE A 87 0.65 -16.22 10.87
N GLY A 88 0.57 -15.17 11.66
CA GLY A 88 1.76 -14.45 12.15
C GLY A 88 2.51 -13.70 11.05
N ILE A 89 1.76 -13.05 10.14
CA ILE A 89 2.31 -12.16 9.13
C ILE A 89 2.99 -10.97 9.82
N ASP A 90 4.15 -10.53 9.32
CA ASP A 90 4.95 -9.48 9.97
C ASP A 90 4.59 -8.07 9.47
N TYR A 91 4.27 -7.94 8.17
CA TYR A 91 4.04 -6.66 7.51
C TYR A 91 2.93 -6.73 6.48
N PHE A 92 2.32 -5.58 6.19
CA PHE A 92 1.50 -5.39 4.99
C PHE A 92 2.14 -4.39 4.03
N ARG A 93 2.12 -4.72 2.74
CA ARG A 93 2.08 -3.74 1.66
C ARG A 93 0.60 -3.44 1.40
N VAL A 94 0.22 -2.18 1.44
CA VAL A 94 -1.18 -1.76 1.31
C VAL A 94 -1.38 -1.14 -0.06
N ASP A 95 -2.18 -1.81 -0.87
CA ASP A 95 -2.55 -1.37 -2.21
C ASP A 95 -3.51 -0.18 -2.17
N THR A 96 -3.46 0.68 -3.20
CA THR A 96 -4.46 1.73 -3.46
C THR A 96 -4.80 2.63 -2.26
N VAL A 97 -3.79 3.03 -1.47
CA VAL A 97 -3.97 3.80 -0.22
C VAL A 97 -4.81 5.06 -0.40
N LYS A 98 -4.62 5.80 -1.49
CA LYS A 98 -5.35 7.05 -1.73
C LYS A 98 -6.84 6.86 -2.02
N HIS A 99 -7.27 5.63 -2.33
CA HIS A 99 -8.64 5.30 -2.69
C HIS A 99 -9.51 4.86 -1.50
N VAL A 100 -8.96 4.89 -0.30
CA VAL A 100 -9.65 4.55 0.95
C VAL A 100 -9.51 5.72 1.93
N GLU A 101 -10.52 5.93 2.76
CA GLU A 101 -10.51 6.99 3.76
C GLU A 101 -9.42 6.78 4.81
N ASN A 102 -8.77 7.88 5.24
CA ASN A 102 -7.74 7.84 6.26
C ASN A 102 -8.22 7.23 7.59
N ASP A 103 -9.49 7.43 7.95
CA ASP A 103 -10.08 6.85 9.16
C ASP A 103 -10.04 5.31 9.14
N THR A 104 -10.29 4.69 7.98
CA THR A 104 -10.17 3.23 7.81
C THR A 104 -8.73 2.76 8.01
N TRP A 105 -7.74 3.51 7.53
CA TRP A 105 -6.32 3.19 7.77
C TRP A 105 -5.94 3.32 9.24
N ALA A 106 -6.45 4.33 9.93
CA ALA A 106 -6.23 4.50 11.36
C ALA A 106 -6.87 3.37 12.18
N GLU A 107 -8.07 2.94 11.83
CA GLU A 107 -8.73 1.78 12.44
C GLU A 107 -7.93 0.50 12.23
N LEU A 108 -7.46 0.25 11.00
CA LEU A 108 -6.63 -0.91 10.67
C LEU A 108 -5.31 -0.88 11.46
N LYS A 109 -4.62 0.26 11.50
CA LYS A 109 -3.37 0.41 12.26
C LYS A 109 -3.57 0.13 13.75
N ASN A 110 -4.63 0.66 14.34
CA ASN A 110 -4.96 0.41 15.74
C ASN A 110 -5.22 -1.08 16.00
N ALA A 111 -6.04 -1.72 15.18
CA ALA A 111 -6.36 -3.13 15.33
C ALA A 111 -5.13 -4.05 15.15
N LEU A 112 -4.24 -3.72 14.22
CA LEU A 112 -2.98 -4.46 14.01
C LEU A 112 -2.02 -4.27 15.18
N THR A 113 -1.90 -3.05 15.71
CA THR A 113 -1.04 -2.74 16.87
C THR A 113 -1.49 -3.47 18.13
N GLU A 114 -2.80 -3.73 18.29
CA GLU A 114 -3.33 -4.57 19.38
C GLU A 114 -2.91 -6.05 19.26
N VAL A 115 -2.69 -6.54 18.03
CA VAL A 115 -2.23 -7.92 17.78
C VAL A 115 -0.72 -8.02 17.93
N ASP A 116 0.02 -7.10 17.33
CA ASP A 116 1.48 -7.00 17.36
C ASP A 116 1.88 -5.52 17.33
N SER A 117 2.46 -5.04 18.43
CA SER A 117 2.92 -3.63 18.55
C SER A 117 4.00 -3.25 17.55
N ASP A 118 4.73 -4.23 17.01
CA ASP A 118 5.80 -4.02 16.02
C ASP A 118 5.31 -4.15 14.58
N PHE A 119 4.01 -4.43 14.36
CA PHE A 119 3.46 -4.56 13.02
C PHE A 119 3.59 -3.27 12.22
N LYS A 120 4.06 -3.38 10.97
CA LYS A 120 4.29 -2.24 10.08
C LYS A 120 3.53 -2.37 8.77
N MET A 121 3.12 -1.21 8.25
CA MET A 121 2.48 -1.09 6.94
C MET A 121 3.30 -0.17 6.03
N ILE A 122 3.50 -0.60 4.78
CA ILE A 122 3.98 0.27 3.71
C ILE A 122 2.86 0.50 2.70
N GLY A 123 2.50 1.73 2.47
CA GLY A 123 1.39 2.12 1.59
C GLY A 123 1.83 2.35 0.15
N GLU A 124 0.99 1.94 -0.80
CA GLU A 124 1.06 2.45 -2.15
C GLU A 124 0.11 3.63 -2.31
N TYR A 125 0.63 4.83 -2.14
CA TYR A 125 -0.05 6.05 -2.55
C TYR A 125 0.39 6.39 -3.98
N ALA A 126 -0.37 5.95 -4.97
CA ALA A 126 0.02 5.98 -6.39
C ALA A 126 0.45 7.38 -6.85
N GLY A 127 1.67 7.48 -7.39
CA GLY A 127 2.29 8.74 -7.79
C GLY A 127 2.66 9.68 -6.64
N GLY A 128 2.57 9.19 -5.40
CA GLY A 128 2.87 9.95 -4.21
C GLY A 128 4.36 10.02 -3.87
N GLY A 129 4.69 10.97 -3.03
CA GLY A 129 6.02 11.19 -2.50
C GLY A 129 5.96 12.08 -1.27
N TYR A 130 7.05 12.76 -0.97
CA TYR A 130 7.13 13.56 0.26
C TYR A 130 6.13 14.72 0.33
N ALA A 131 5.70 15.26 -0.80
CA ALA A 131 4.79 16.41 -0.89
C ALA A 131 3.34 16.02 -1.20
N SER A 132 3.07 14.76 -1.53
CA SER A 132 1.76 14.28 -1.94
C SER A 132 1.57 12.83 -1.52
N ASN A 133 1.08 12.64 -0.30
CA ASN A 133 0.82 11.32 0.28
C ASN A 133 -0.52 11.26 1.03
N GLY A 134 -1.41 12.21 0.81
CA GLY A 134 -2.73 12.25 1.44
C GLY A 134 -2.72 12.34 2.96
N ASN A 135 -1.61 12.75 3.57
CA ASN A 135 -1.33 12.71 5.01
C ASN A 135 -1.38 11.29 5.62
N THR A 136 -1.26 10.25 4.81
CA THR A 136 -1.26 8.86 5.28
C THR A 136 0.06 8.44 5.90
N LEU A 137 1.14 9.15 5.56
CA LEU A 137 2.48 8.90 6.11
C LEU A 137 2.63 9.52 7.49
N GLY A 138 2.87 8.70 8.49
CA GLY A 138 3.16 9.17 9.83
C GLY A 138 2.31 8.54 10.92
N THR A 139 1.70 9.36 11.73
CA THR A 139 1.07 8.93 12.98
C THR A 139 -0.25 8.20 12.76
N GLY A 140 -0.27 6.90 13.09
CA GLY A 140 -1.50 6.16 13.24
C GLY A 140 -2.06 5.54 11.97
N GLU A 141 -1.35 5.66 10.84
CA GLU A 141 -1.76 5.10 9.56
C GLU A 141 -0.62 4.26 8.95
N MET A 142 -0.01 4.73 7.85
CA MET A 142 1.12 4.03 7.23
C MET A 142 2.44 4.36 7.95
N ASP A 143 3.25 3.35 8.22
CA ASP A 143 4.60 3.55 8.75
C ASP A 143 5.56 4.03 7.67
N SER A 144 5.27 3.72 6.41
CA SER A 144 6.01 4.11 5.22
C SER A 144 5.07 4.17 4.03
N ASP A 145 5.40 5.00 3.04
CA ASP A 145 4.79 4.95 1.71
C ASP A 145 5.85 4.70 0.64
N LEU A 146 5.46 4.07 -0.48
CA LEU A 146 6.32 3.91 -1.64
C LEU A 146 6.71 5.29 -2.20
N ASP A 147 8.00 5.49 -2.43
CA ASP A 147 8.58 6.76 -2.85
C ASP A 147 8.68 6.84 -4.39
N PHE A 148 7.60 7.23 -5.05
CA PHE A 148 7.57 7.40 -6.51
C PHE A 148 8.46 8.56 -6.95
N ASP A 149 8.58 9.61 -6.15
CA ASP A 149 9.50 10.72 -6.41
C ASP A 149 10.96 10.24 -6.47
N PHE A 150 11.36 9.33 -5.55
CA PHE A 150 12.70 8.74 -5.60
C PHE A 150 12.91 7.92 -6.88
N ASN A 151 11.91 7.16 -7.31
CA ASN A 151 11.97 6.38 -8.54
C ASN A 151 12.29 7.27 -9.75
N ASP A 152 11.63 8.41 -9.87
CA ASP A 152 11.86 9.39 -10.92
C ASP A 152 13.24 10.05 -10.79
N GLN A 153 13.65 10.44 -9.60
CA GLN A 153 14.95 11.08 -9.36
C GLN A 153 16.13 10.12 -9.54
N ALA A 154 15.97 8.84 -9.28
CA ALA A 154 16.99 7.83 -9.59
C ALA A 154 17.32 7.81 -11.09
N THR A 155 16.31 7.94 -11.95
CA THR A 155 16.49 8.07 -13.40
C THR A 155 17.23 9.37 -13.76
N ASN A 156 16.84 10.50 -13.17
CA ASN A 156 17.52 11.79 -13.36
C ASN A 156 18.99 11.74 -12.95
N PHE A 157 19.30 11.09 -11.83
CA PHE A 157 20.67 10.91 -11.34
C PHE A 157 21.56 10.21 -12.37
N VAL A 158 21.11 9.06 -12.90
CA VAL A 158 21.88 8.27 -13.87
C VAL A 158 22.05 9.01 -15.19
N LYS A 159 21.07 9.85 -15.58
CA LYS A 159 21.16 10.73 -16.77
C LYS A 159 22.07 11.95 -16.59
N GLY A 160 22.65 12.13 -15.40
CA GLY A 160 23.54 13.26 -15.11
C GLY A 160 22.83 14.56 -14.74
N ASN A 161 21.53 14.55 -14.49
CA ASN A 161 20.74 15.72 -14.07
C ASN A 161 20.93 16.02 -12.58
N ILE A 162 22.18 16.16 -12.16
CA ILE A 162 22.56 16.22 -10.74
C ILE A 162 21.93 17.40 -10.01
N SER A 163 21.88 18.58 -10.66
CA SER A 163 21.28 19.78 -10.06
C SER A 163 19.79 19.59 -9.74
N SER A 164 19.07 18.87 -10.58
CA SER A 164 17.65 18.54 -10.35
C SER A 164 17.49 17.63 -9.16
N VAL A 165 18.32 16.58 -9.06
CA VAL A 165 18.33 15.64 -7.95
C VAL A 165 18.66 16.34 -6.63
N GLU A 166 19.66 17.22 -6.62
CA GLU A 166 20.04 17.98 -5.43
C GLU A 166 18.94 18.93 -4.96
N SER A 167 18.31 19.62 -5.87
CA SER A 167 17.16 20.47 -5.57
C SER A 167 15.99 19.69 -4.97
N PHE A 168 15.70 18.52 -5.55
CA PHE A 168 14.69 17.61 -5.02
C PHE A 168 15.02 17.15 -3.60
N LEU A 169 16.24 16.63 -3.36
CA LEU A 169 16.67 16.15 -2.04
C LEU A 169 16.64 17.26 -0.99
N THR A 170 17.03 18.47 -1.36
CA THR A 170 16.99 19.64 -0.47
C THR A 170 15.56 19.96 -0.07
N SER A 171 14.62 19.99 -1.03
CA SER A 171 13.21 20.25 -0.79
C SER A 171 12.57 19.15 0.07
N ARG A 172 12.84 17.88 -0.26
CA ARG A 172 12.36 16.71 0.50
C ARG A 172 12.84 16.77 1.95
N ASN A 173 14.13 16.99 2.17
CA ASN A 173 14.72 17.01 3.51
C ASN A 173 14.27 18.21 4.35
N SER A 174 13.74 19.27 3.72
CA SER A 174 13.15 20.41 4.44
C SER A 174 11.75 20.12 4.98
N VAL A 175 11.06 19.12 4.44
CA VAL A 175 9.68 18.76 4.78
C VAL A 175 9.62 17.51 5.65
N LEU A 176 10.38 16.47 5.32
CA LEU A 176 10.40 15.22 6.07
C LEU A 176 11.34 15.31 7.27
N ASN A 177 10.77 15.07 8.46
CA ASN A 177 11.56 14.96 9.69
C ASN A 177 12.43 13.69 9.72
N ASN A 178 12.01 12.65 9.00
CA ASN A 178 12.70 11.38 8.90
C ASN A 178 12.54 10.80 7.49
N THR A 179 13.61 10.87 6.70
CA THR A 179 13.62 10.36 5.31
C THR A 179 13.64 8.83 5.22
N TYR A 180 13.81 8.12 6.31
CA TYR A 180 13.70 6.65 6.37
C TYR A 180 12.25 6.16 6.38
N MET A 181 11.27 7.07 6.46
CA MET A 181 9.84 6.73 6.39
C MET A 181 9.34 6.51 4.96
N THR A 182 10.17 6.67 3.94
CA THR A 182 9.79 6.44 2.56
C THR A 182 10.42 5.16 2.01
N GLY A 183 9.60 4.32 1.37
CA GLY A 183 10.03 3.07 0.74
C GLY A 183 10.60 3.33 -0.65
N GLN A 184 11.91 3.49 -0.75
CA GLN A 184 12.60 3.74 -2.01
C GLN A 184 12.62 2.50 -2.90
N PHE A 185 12.28 2.65 -4.18
CA PHE A 185 12.27 1.56 -5.15
C PHE A 185 12.73 2.02 -6.55
N LEU A 186 13.22 1.09 -7.36
CA LEU A 186 13.66 1.34 -8.74
C LEU A 186 12.72 0.75 -9.79
N GLY A 187 11.82 -0.11 -9.39
CA GLY A 187 10.80 -0.74 -10.23
C GLY A 187 9.88 -1.58 -9.38
N SER A 188 8.68 -1.83 -9.88
CA SER A 188 7.66 -2.67 -9.27
C SER A 188 7.00 -3.55 -10.34
N HIS A 189 5.98 -4.32 -9.97
CA HIS A 189 5.18 -5.08 -10.92
C HIS A 189 4.25 -4.20 -11.77
N ASP A 190 3.98 -2.95 -11.34
CA ASP A 190 3.11 -1.98 -12.02
C ASP A 190 3.89 -0.91 -12.80
N GLU A 191 5.21 -0.86 -12.62
CA GLU A 191 6.07 0.14 -13.22
C GLU A 191 7.09 -0.48 -14.18
N ASP A 192 7.43 0.24 -15.23
CA ASP A 192 8.54 -0.13 -16.08
C ASP A 192 9.83 -0.29 -15.27
N GLY A 193 10.55 -1.37 -15.52
CA GLY A 193 11.84 -1.61 -14.88
C GLY A 193 12.83 -0.48 -15.16
N PHE A 194 13.68 -0.18 -14.18
CA PHE A 194 14.62 0.94 -14.21
C PHE A 194 15.45 1.01 -15.51
N LYS A 195 15.92 -0.14 -16.00
CA LYS A 195 16.65 -0.23 -17.29
C LYS A 195 15.80 0.26 -18.46
N LYS A 196 14.51 -0.08 -18.51
CA LYS A 196 13.61 0.37 -19.57
C LYS A 196 13.40 1.88 -19.52
N LYS A 197 13.14 2.43 -18.33
CA LYS A 197 13.02 3.89 -18.12
C LYS A 197 14.26 4.66 -18.58
N LEU A 198 15.45 4.10 -18.40
CA LEU A 198 16.70 4.70 -18.89
C LEU A 198 16.79 4.68 -20.43
N LEU A 199 16.46 3.56 -21.06
CA LEU A 199 16.54 3.38 -22.51
C LEU A 199 15.49 4.24 -23.24
N ASP A 200 14.27 4.30 -22.76
CA ASP A 200 13.19 5.10 -23.35
C ASP A 200 13.47 6.61 -23.22
N GLY A 201 14.29 7.00 -22.28
CA GLY A 201 14.74 8.38 -22.09
C GLY A 201 15.95 8.80 -22.92
N GLY A 202 16.42 7.99 -23.87
CA GLY A 202 17.44 8.38 -24.86
C GLY A 202 18.87 8.40 -24.32
N MET A 203 19.30 7.37 -23.62
CA MET A 203 20.73 7.09 -23.43
C MET A 203 21.31 6.33 -24.59
#